data_bb32aad273e894d4bd24214ad50783cc
#
_entry.id   bb32aad273e894d4bd24214ad50783cc
#
_cell.length_a   1.000
_cell.length_b   1.000
_cell.length_c   1.000
_cell.angle_alpha   90.00
_cell.angle_beta   90.00
_cell.angle_gamma   90.00
#
_symmetry.space_group_name_H-M   'P 1'
#
loop_
_entity.id
_entity.type
_entity.pdbx_description
1 polymer ?
#
loop_
_entity_poly.entity_id
_entity_poly.type
_entity_poly.pdbx_seq_one_letter_code
_entity_poly.pdbx_strand_id
1 'polypeptide(L)'
;MRKLKTIEMTRLSIEAFKAAQKLPLVVVLDNVRSLYNVGSVFRSGDAFRIEALYLCGITATPPHTEIHKTALGGEDSVAWQYFSSAETAVETLQRNGYFVYAVEQVEGSCKLQKLDLHAETPAKGYAVVLGNEVKGVQQSVVDLCDGCLEIPQLGTKHSLNV
;
A
#
# COMPACT_ATOMS: atom_id res chain seq x y z
N MET A 1 12.95 -1.32 -32.19
CA MET A 1 12.03 -0.70 -31.21
C MET A 1 12.58 0.67 -30.80
N ARG A 2 11.75 1.72 -30.75
CA ARG A 2 12.11 3.09 -30.38
C ARG A 2 11.53 3.43 -28.98
N LYS A 3 12.32 4.08 -28.13
CA LYS A 3 11.81 4.60 -26.85
C LYS A 3 10.82 5.75 -27.11
N LEU A 4 9.69 5.74 -26.40
CA LEU A 4 8.76 6.86 -26.41
C LEU A 4 9.34 8.06 -25.64
N LYS A 5 9.09 9.25 -26.14
CA LYS A 5 9.39 10.49 -25.40
C LYS A 5 8.28 10.73 -24.38
N THR A 6 8.58 11.44 -23.30
CA THR A 6 7.61 11.74 -22.24
C THR A 6 6.34 12.41 -22.76
N ILE A 7 6.47 13.30 -23.74
CA ILE A 7 5.34 14.00 -24.38
C ILE A 7 4.42 13.05 -25.19
N GLU A 8 4.93 11.89 -25.61
CA GLU A 8 4.17 10.89 -26.34
C GLU A 8 3.39 9.93 -25.42
N MET A 9 3.65 10.03 -24.09
CA MET A 9 2.97 9.23 -23.09
C MET A 9 1.77 10.03 -22.57
N THR A 10 0.56 9.55 -22.82
CA THR A 10 -0.67 10.15 -22.28
C THR A 10 -0.71 9.97 -20.78
N ARG A 11 -0.51 11.05 -20.02
CA ARG A 11 -0.62 11.07 -18.56
C ARG A 11 -1.83 11.89 -18.14
N LEU A 12 -2.50 11.47 -17.09
CA LEU A 12 -3.61 12.23 -16.52
C LEU A 12 -3.08 13.49 -15.79
N SER A 13 -3.87 14.57 -15.83
CA SER A 13 -3.68 15.64 -14.85
C SER A 13 -4.08 15.17 -13.45
N ILE A 14 -3.70 15.90 -12.41
CA ILE A 14 -4.09 15.56 -11.02
C ILE A 14 -5.62 15.53 -10.88
N GLU A 15 -6.32 16.49 -11.48
CA GLU A 15 -7.79 16.56 -11.46
C GLU A 15 -8.41 15.35 -12.19
N ALA A 16 -7.89 15.03 -13.37
CA ALA A 16 -8.34 13.86 -14.13
C ALA A 16 -8.04 12.55 -13.38
N PHE A 17 -6.89 12.46 -12.71
CA PHE A 17 -6.56 11.32 -11.85
C PHE A 17 -7.56 11.20 -10.69
N LYS A 18 -7.87 12.31 -10.00
CA LYS A 18 -8.82 12.30 -8.88
C LYS A 18 -10.23 11.88 -9.32
N ALA A 19 -10.65 12.28 -10.51
CA ALA A 19 -11.95 11.91 -11.09
C ALA A 19 -11.99 10.50 -11.71
N ALA A 20 -10.84 9.91 -12.05
CA ALA A 20 -10.78 8.60 -12.69
C ALA A 20 -11.19 7.48 -11.73
N GLN A 21 -11.72 6.38 -12.31
CA GLN A 21 -11.97 5.15 -11.56
C GLN A 21 -10.66 4.63 -10.94
N LYS A 22 -10.71 4.29 -9.66
CA LYS A 22 -9.59 3.73 -8.91
C LYS A 22 -9.61 2.21 -8.92
N LEU A 23 -8.42 1.63 -8.80
CA LEU A 23 -8.29 0.25 -8.33
C LEU A 23 -8.81 0.20 -6.88
N PRO A 24 -9.78 -0.66 -6.54
CA PRO A 24 -10.34 -0.73 -5.19
C PRO A 24 -9.35 -1.40 -4.23
N LEU A 25 -8.20 -0.77 -4.07
CA LEU A 25 -7.09 -1.20 -3.21
C LEU A 25 -6.64 -0.04 -2.33
N VAL A 26 -6.59 -0.29 -1.03
CA VAL A 26 -5.97 0.61 -0.04
C VAL A 26 -4.67 -0.02 0.44
N VAL A 27 -3.61 0.79 0.54
CA VAL A 27 -2.35 0.36 1.14
C VAL A 27 -2.19 1.02 2.50
N VAL A 28 -1.95 0.22 3.54
CA VAL A 28 -1.72 0.67 4.91
C VAL A 28 -0.23 0.54 5.22
N LEU A 29 0.40 1.61 5.70
CA LEU A 29 1.79 1.62 6.13
C LEU A 29 1.88 1.60 7.65
N ASP A 30 2.20 0.44 8.22
CA ASP A 30 2.31 0.23 9.67
C ASP A 30 3.71 0.60 10.17
N ASN A 31 3.84 1.81 10.74
CA ASN A 31 5.08 2.30 11.32
C ASN A 31 6.30 2.27 10.35
N VAL A 32 6.07 2.58 9.08
CA VAL A 32 7.15 2.68 8.08
C VAL A 32 8.03 3.88 8.39
N ARG A 33 9.34 3.64 8.59
CA ARG A 33 10.30 4.66 9.03
C ARG A 33 10.90 5.46 7.89
N SER A 34 11.14 4.82 6.77
CA SER A 34 11.83 5.42 5.64
C SER A 34 10.91 6.35 4.85
N LEU A 35 11.23 7.63 4.86
CA LEU A 35 10.56 8.64 4.06
C LEU A 35 10.62 8.33 2.55
N TYR A 36 11.73 7.73 2.09
CA TYR A 36 11.89 7.28 0.71
C TYR A 36 10.96 6.12 0.38
N ASN A 37 10.73 5.19 1.32
CA ASN A 37 9.76 4.12 1.13
C ASN A 37 8.35 4.67 1.02
N VAL A 38 7.96 5.59 1.92
CA VAL A 38 6.66 6.27 1.86
C VAL A 38 6.45 6.93 0.50
N GLY A 39 7.43 7.69 0.02
CA GLY A 39 7.36 8.32 -1.31
C GLY A 39 7.30 7.31 -2.45
N SER A 40 8.03 6.19 -2.37
CA SER A 40 7.98 5.12 -3.38
C SER A 40 6.60 4.47 -3.44
N VAL A 41 5.93 4.30 -2.30
CA VAL A 41 4.57 3.77 -2.25
C VAL A 41 3.57 4.76 -2.86
N PHE A 42 3.70 6.07 -2.60
CA PHE A 42 2.90 7.09 -3.29
C PHE A 42 3.07 7.01 -4.82
N ARG A 43 4.32 6.90 -5.29
CA ARG A 43 4.61 6.80 -6.72
C ARG A 43 4.02 5.54 -7.34
N SER A 44 4.12 4.40 -6.67
CA SER A 44 3.51 3.14 -7.12
C SER A 44 1.99 3.23 -7.09
N GLY A 45 1.44 3.83 -6.03
CA GLY A 45 0.00 4.06 -5.89
C GLY A 45 -0.58 4.93 -7.00
N ASP A 46 0.14 5.98 -7.40
CA ASP A 46 -0.20 6.79 -8.57
C ASP A 46 -0.19 5.94 -9.85
N ALA A 47 0.89 5.20 -10.09
CA ALA A 47 1.03 4.40 -11.31
C ALA A 47 -0.09 3.36 -11.48
N PHE A 48 -0.56 2.76 -10.40
CA PHE A 48 -1.64 1.77 -10.41
C PHE A 48 -3.02 2.35 -10.11
N ARG A 49 -3.13 3.66 -9.88
CA ARG A 49 -4.37 4.35 -9.50
C ARG A 49 -5.08 3.70 -8.32
N ILE A 50 -4.34 3.37 -7.26
CA ILE A 50 -4.94 2.82 -6.04
C ILE A 50 -5.92 3.83 -5.41
N GLU A 51 -6.84 3.34 -4.58
CA GLU A 51 -7.85 4.18 -3.96
C GLU A 51 -7.26 5.14 -2.94
N ALA A 52 -6.43 4.64 -2.01
CA ALA A 52 -5.81 5.48 -0.99
C ALA A 52 -4.58 4.82 -0.34
N LEU A 53 -3.80 5.66 0.36
CA LEU A 53 -2.78 5.25 1.33
C LEU A 53 -3.21 5.63 2.75
N TYR A 54 -3.09 4.69 3.69
CA TYR A 54 -3.30 4.93 5.12
C TYR A 54 -1.94 4.90 5.82
N LEU A 55 -1.54 6.04 6.41
CA LEU A 55 -0.23 6.26 7.02
C LEU A 55 -0.40 6.16 8.54
N CYS A 56 0.23 5.16 9.18
CA CYS A 56 -0.06 4.81 10.56
C CYS A 56 1.14 5.00 11.50
N GLY A 57 0.85 5.44 12.71
CA GLY A 57 1.83 5.56 13.78
C GLY A 57 2.96 6.53 13.45
N ILE A 58 4.22 6.03 13.43
CA ILE A 58 5.38 6.87 13.12
C ILE A 58 5.60 7.12 11.62
N THR A 59 4.76 6.55 10.75
CA THR A 59 4.85 6.81 9.31
C THR A 59 4.64 8.28 9.02
N ALA A 60 5.62 8.90 8.38
CA ALA A 60 5.55 10.32 8.05
C ALA A 60 4.50 10.62 6.98
N THR A 61 3.96 11.82 7.03
CA THR A 61 2.92 12.29 6.12
C THR A 61 3.41 13.42 5.21
N PRO A 62 2.86 13.58 4.00
CA PRO A 62 3.05 14.79 3.22
C PRO A 62 2.48 16.05 3.95
N PRO A 63 3.02 17.26 3.67
CA PRO A 63 4.14 17.51 2.78
C PRO A 63 5.50 17.26 3.48
N HIS A 64 6.40 16.58 2.78
CA HIS A 64 7.76 16.35 3.27
C HIS A 64 8.74 16.23 2.10
N THR A 65 9.87 16.96 2.16
CA THR A 65 10.85 17.02 1.05
C THR A 65 11.43 15.65 0.68
N GLU A 66 11.72 14.80 1.69
CA GLU A 66 12.27 13.46 1.44
C GLU A 66 11.22 12.49 0.85
N ILE A 67 9.95 12.64 1.22
CA ILE A 67 8.85 11.91 0.56
C ILE A 67 8.77 12.33 -0.90
N HIS A 68 8.79 13.64 -1.18
CA HIS A 68 8.69 14.20 -2.52
C HIS A 68 9.77 13.68 -3.47
N LYS A 69 11.00 13.46 -2.98
CA LYS A 69 12.12 12.97 -3.79
C LYS A 69 11.85 11.64 -4.48
N THR A 70 11.04 10.77 -3.89
CA THR A 70 10.71 9.45 -4.46
C THR A 70 9.27 9.38 -4.95
N ALA A 71 8.35 10.13 -4.36
CA ALA A 71 6.96 10.21 -4.78
C ALA A 71 6.79 10.92 -6.13
N LEU A 72 7.64 11.93 -6.42
CA LEU A 72 7.66 12.68 -7.68
C LEU A 72 6.28 13.26 -8.08
N GLY A 73 5.51 13.73 -7.10
CA GLY A 73 4.16 14.27 -7.27
C GLY A 73 3.03 13.27 -7.04
N GLY A 74 3.34 11.98 -6.81
CA GLY A 74 2.33 10.97 -6.48
C GLY A 74 1.56 11.31 -5.19
N GLU A 75 2.17 12.02 -4.25
CA GLU A 75 1.57 12.49 -3.02
C GLU A 75 0.47 13.56 -3.21
N ASP A 76 0.44 14.21 -4.39
CA ASP A 76 -0.59 15.19 -4.74
C ASP A 76 -1.80 14.54 -5.43
N SER A 77 -1.60 13.40 -6.06
CA SER A 77 -2.62 12.67 -6.82
C SER A 77 -3.32 11.59 -6.00
N VAL A 78 -2.58 10.77 -5.26
CA VAL A 78 -3.11 9.67 -4.46
C VAL A 78 -3.71 10.20 -3.16
N ALA A 79 -4.96 9.83 -2.89
CA ALA A 79 -5.61 10.15 -1.62
C ALA A 79 -4.87 9.45 -0.46
N TRP A 80 -4.76 10.13 0.67
CA TRP A 80 -4.16 9.55 1.87
C TRP A 80 -4.82 10.04 3.14
N GLN A 81 -4.70 9.24 4.21
CA GLN A 81 -5.18 9.57 5.54
C GLN A 81 -4.19 9.08 6.59
N TYR A 82 -4.03 9.85 7.67
CA TYR A 82 -3.24 9.46 8.83
C TYR A 82 -4.11 8.77 9.88
N PHE A 83 -3.56 7.73 10.51
CA PHE A 83 -4.12 7.04 11.67
C PHE A 83 -3.08 6.94 12.78
N SER A 84 -3.51 7.07 14.03
CA SER A 84 -2.61 6.94 15.19
C SER A 84 -2.04 5.52 15.33
N SER A 85 -2.75 4.50 14.83
CA SER A 85 -2.29 3.11 14.80
C SER A 85 -2.81 2.38 13.56
N ALA A 86 -2.12 1.31 13.17
CA ALA A 86 -2.54 0.46 12.06
C ALA A 86 -3.79 -0.36 12.43
N GLU A 87 -3.97 -0.71 13.69
CA GLU A 87 -5.17 -1.40 14.18
C GLU A 87 -6.43 -0.59 13.87
N THR A 88 -6.42 0.71 14.20
CA THR A 88 -7.56 1.61 13.91
C THR A 88 -7.83 1.72 12.41
N ALA A 89 -6.78 1.74 11.59
CA ALA A 89 -6.90 1.76 10.14
C ALA A 89 -7.55 0.47 9.61
N VAL A 90 -7.09 -0.71 10.08
CA VAL A 90 -7.63 -2.02 9.71
C VAL A 90 -9.11 -2.14 10.09
N GLU A 91 -9.47 -1.84 11.34
CA GLU A 91 -10.87 -1.86 11.79
C GLU A 91 -11.77 -0.92 10.96
N THR A 92 -11.24 0.24 10.59
CA THR A 92 -11.97 1.20 9.75
C THR A 92 -12.22 0.64 8.35
N LEU A 93 -11.21 -0.01 7.76
CA LEU A 93 -11.33 -0.64 6.44
C LEU A 93 -12.33 -1.80 6.46
N GLN A 94 -12.25 -2.68 7.46
CA GLN A 94 -13.19 -3.81 7.62
C GLN A 94 -14.63 -3.34 7.77
N ARG A 95 -14.88 -2.33 8.62
CA ARG A 95 -16.21 -1.72 8.77
C ARG A 95 -16.74 -1.11 7.46
N ASN A 96 -15.85 -0.66 6.59
CA ASN A 96 -16.19 -0.12 5.28
C ASN A 96 -16.27 -1.17 4.17
N GLY A 97 -16.17 -2.46 4.50
CA GLY A 97 -16.35 -3.57 3.56
C GLY A 97 -15.13 -3.96 2.74
N TYR A 98 -13.92 -3.60 3.20
CA TYR A 98 -12.67 -4.10 2.63
C TYR A 98 -12.27 -5.41 3.29
N PHE A 99 -11.67 -6.30 2.50
CA PHE A 99 -10.94 -7.46 3.00
C PHE A 99 -9.46 -7.05 3.18
N VAL A 100 -8.92 -7.20 4.37
CA VAL A 100 -7.60 -6.69 4.73
C VAL A 100 -6.59 -7.83 4.87
N TYR A 101 -5.52 -7.76 4.10
CA TYR A 101 -4.38 -8.68 4.18
C TYR A 101 -3.18 -8.02 4.86
N ALA A 102 -2.56 -8.69 5.82
CA ALA A 102 -1.19 -8.36 6.21
C ALA A 102 -0.20 -8.99 5.21
N VAL A 103 0.77 -8.21 4.74
CA VAL A 103 1.86 -8.75 3.91
C VAL A 103 3.03 -9.09 4.83
N GLU A 104 3.07 -10.36 5.27
CA GLU A 104 4.03 -10.81 6.28
C GLU A 104 4.26 -12.33 6.16
N GLN A 105 5.40 -12.80 6.69
CA GLN A 105 5.73 -14.22 6.77
C GLN A 105 5.18 -14.79 8.08
N VAL A 106 4.00 -15.37 8.03
CA VAL A 106 3.35 -15.99 9.19
C VAL A 106 2.94 -17.43 8.90
N GLU A 107 2.79 -18.23 9.97
CA GLU A 107 2.28 -19.58 9.85
C GLU A 107 0.87 -19.56 9.24
N GLY A 108 0.65 -20.36 8.19
CA GLY A 108 -0.63 -20.40 7.48
C GLY A 108 -0.86 -19.30 6.46
N SER A 109 0.14 -18.44 6.19
CA SER A 109 0.02 -17.39 5.16
C SER A 109 -0.25 -17.95 3.76
N CYS A 110 -1.03 -17.24 2.96
CA CYS A 110 -1.21 -17.52 1.55
C CYS A 110 -0.05 -16.94 0.74
N LYS A 111 0.59 -17.76 -0.09
CA LYS A 111 1.61 -17.26 -1.02
C LYS A 111 0.96 -16.44 -2.11
N LEU A 112 1.48 -15.23 -2.38
CA LEU A 112 0.89 -14.27 -3.30
C LEU A 112 0.55 -14.86 -4.66
N GLN A 113 1.42 -15.74 -5.23
CA GLN A 113 1.15 -16.39 -6.51
C GLN A 113 0.04 -17.45 -6.47
N LYS A 114 -0.46 -17.80 -5.29
CA LYS A 114 -1.59 -18.74 -5.08
C LYS A 114 -2.86 -18.05 -4.64
N LEU A 115 -2.81 -16.71 -4.52
CA LEU A 115 -3.97 -15.93 -4.11
C LEU A 115 -5.07 -16.04 -5.17
N ASP A 116 -6.24 -16.47 -4.73
CA ASP A 116 -7.47 -16.45 -5.52
C ASP A 116 -8.39 -15.34 -5.02
N LEU A 117 -8.40 -14.22 -5.74
CA LEU A 117 -9.26 -13.07 -5.42
C LEU A 117 -10.76 -13.36 -5.63
N HIS A 118 -11.11 -14.48 -6.27
CA HIS A 118 -12.51 -14.88 -6.45
C HIS A 118 -13.03 -15.70 -5.25
N ALA A 119 -12.14 -16.23 -4.41
CA ALA A 119 -12.53 -16.94 -3.20
C ALA A 119 -13.22 -16.03 -2.18
N GLU A 120 -12.76 -14.77 -2.11
CA GLU A 120 -13.31 -13.73 -1.25
C GLU A 120 -13.82 -12.57 -2.11
N THR A 121 -15.07 -12.20 -1.94
CA THR A 121 -15.70 -11.09 -2.68
C THR A 121 -16.09 -9.97 -1.70
N PRO A 122 -15.12 -9.12 -1.30
CA PRO A 122 -15.42 -8.03 -0.39
C PRO A 122 -16.40 -7.03 -1.03
N ALA A 123 -17.23 -6.41 -0.20
CA ALA A 123 -18.26 -5.48 -0.66
C ALA A 123 -17.68 -4.25 -1.37
N LYS A 124 -16.46 -3.85 -1.01
CA LYS A 124 -15.83 -2.64 -1.55
C LYS A 124 -14.50 -2.88 -2.25
N GLY A 125 -13.62 -3.71 -1.70
CA GLY A 125 -12.30 -3.94 -2.27
C GLY A 125 -11.35 -4.59 -1.27
N TYR A 126 -10.07 -4.47 -1.56
CA TYR A 126 -9.02 -5.06 -0.74
C TYR A 126 -8.15 -3.99 -0.10
N ALA A 127 -7.53 -4.34 1.02
CA ALA A 127 -6.44 -3.57 1.58
C ALA A 127 -5.24 -4.47 1.89
N VAL A 128 -4.05 -3.90 1.80
CA VAL A 128 -2.80 -4.58 2.18
C VAL A 128 -2.06 -3.75 3.21
N VAL A 129 -1.58 -4.39 4.26
CA VAL A 129 -0.77 -3.77 5.30
C VAL A 129 0.70 -4.14 5.05
N LEU A 130 1.53 -3.11 4.90
CA LEU A 130 2.99 -3.22 4.79
C LEU A 130 3.61 -2.72 6.09
N GLY A 131 4.52 -3.50 6.64
CA GLY A 131 5.09 -3.25 7.96
C GLY A 131 6.37 -2.43 7.98
N ASN A 132 6.82 -2.17 9.18
CA ASN A 132 8.10 -1.55 9.48
C ASN A 132 9.28 -2.33 8.87
N GLU A 133 10.31 -1.62 8.40
CA GLU A 133 11.45 -2.22 7.68
C GLU A 133 12.28 -3.18 8.53
N VAL A 134 12.16 -3.11 9.85
CA VAL A 134 12.92 -3.95 10.79
C VAL A 134 12.04 -4.97 11.49
N LYS A 135 10.84 -4.53 11.91
CA LYS A 135 9.94 -5.34 12.76
C LYS A 135 8.83 -6.02 11.96
N GLY A 136 8.65 -5.66 10.69
CA GLY A 136 7.50 -6.12 9.90
C GLY A 136 6.17 -5.53 10.38
N VAL A 137 5.07 -6.19 10.06
CA VAL A 137 3.73 -5.86 10.56
C VAL A 137 3.62 -6.30 12.02
N GLN A 138 3.08 -5.42 12.88
CA GLN A 138 2.89 -5.75 14.29
C GLN A 138 1.96 -6.95 14.47
N GLN A 139 2.24 -7.83 15.46
CA GLN A 139 1.42 -9.02 15.69
C GLN A 139 -0.05 -8.68 15.96
N SER A 140 -0.32 -7.62 16.73
CA SER A 140 -1.67 -7.14 16.99
C SER A 140 -2.44 -6.76 15.70
N VAL A 141 -1.73 -6.24 14.71
CA VAL A 141 -2.29 -5.89 13.38
C VAL A 141 -2.51 -7.16 12.56
N VAL A 142 -1.55 -8.09 12.57
CA VAL A 142 -1.70 -9.40 11.91
C VAL A 142 -2.92 -10.14 12.42
N ASP A 143 -3.13 -10.15 13.74
CA ASP A 143 -4.25 -10.83 14.40
C ASP A 143 -5.63 -10.23 14.05
N LEU A 144 -5.66 -8.95 13.66
CA LEU A 144 -6.89 -8.26 13.24
C LEU A 144 -7.19 -8.43 11.74
N CYS A 145 -6.18 -8.71 10.91
CA CYS A 145 -6.36 -8.84 9.47
C CYS A 145 -7.20 -10.08 9.11
N ASP A 146 -7.92 -10.00 8.00
CA ASP A 146 -8.75 -11.11 7.50
C ASP A 146 -7.90 -12.24 6.89
N GLY A 147 -6.65 -11.94 6.50
CA GLY A 147 -5.70 -12.91 5.99
C GLY A 147 -4.28 -12.38 5.95
N CYS A 148 -3.35 -13.27 5.62
CA CYS A 148 -1.94 -12.93 5.46
C CYS A 148 -1.43 -13.40 4.10
N LEU A 149 -0.68 -12.53 3.43
CA LEU A 149 -0.02 -12.79 2.16
C LEU A 149 1.49 -12.87 2.36
N GLU A 150 2.09 -13.91 1.84
CA GLU A 150 3.54 -14.07 1.81
C GLU A 150 4.06 -13.88 0.38
N ILE A 151 5.06 -13.03 0.22
CA ILE A 151 5.86 -12.94 -1.00
C ILE A 151 7.03 -13.90 -0.85
N PRO A 152 7.08 -15.03 -1.61
CA PRO A 152 8.15 -15.99 -1.47
C PRO A 152 9.52 -15.38 -1.76
N GLN A 153 10.47 -15.62 -0.88
CA GLN A 153 11.83 -15.15 -1.01
C GLN A 153 12.77 -16.36 -1.16
N LEU A 154 13.48 -16.41 -2.27
CA LEU A 154 14.35 -17.54 -2.62
C LEU A 154 15.84 -17.19 -2.43
N GLY A 155 16.12 -16.02 -1.91
CA GLY A 155 17.48 -15.53 -1.68
C GLY A 155 17.96 -15.70 -0.24
N THR A 156 19.03 -15.00 0.09
CA THR A 156 19.67 -15.04 1.43
C THR A 156 19.12 -13.99 2.40
N LYS A 157 18.27 -13.08 1.93
CA LYS A 157 17.66 -12.03 2.75
C LYS A 157 16.29 -12.46 3.22
N HIS A 158 15.87 -11.93 4.38
CA HIS A 158 14.62 -12.33 5.04
C HIS A 158 13.48 -11.34 4.81
N SER A 159 13.73 -10.24 4.11
CA SER A 159 12.71 -9.21 3.82
C SER A 159 12.95 -8.54 2.47
N LEU A 160 11.87 -8.06 1.87
CA LEU A 160 11.89 -7.16 0.74
C LEU A 160 11.74 -5.72 1.25
N ASN A 161 12.17 -4.76 0.44
CA ASN A 161 11.91 -3.36 0.71
C ASN A 161 10.45 -3.01 0.37
N VAL A 162 9.88 -2.13 1.18
CA VAL A 162 8.50 -1.61 0.98
C VAL A 162 8.38 -0.80 -0.30
#